data_99e288b912cef9e05317bea549bd3874
#
_entry.id   99e288b912cef9e05317bea549bd3874
#
_cell.length_a   1.000
_cell.length_b   1.000
_cell.length_c   1.000
_cell.angle_alpha   90.00
_cell.angle_beta   90.00
_cell.angle_gamma   90.00
#
_symmetry.space_group_name_H-M   'P 1'
#
loop_
_entity.id
_entity.type
_entity.pdbx_description
1 polymer ?
#
loop_
_entity_poly.entity_id
_entity_poly.type
_entity_poly.pdbx_seq_one_letter_code
_entity_poly.pdbx_strand_id
1 'polypeptide(L)'
;MSKWDKLLMRISNLSKDIRFDELRKVMESYGYKMSMPRSGSSHYTFRKPSCKPITIPKHEPIKKVYVEMVKEIVESEAMNNENA
;
A
#
# COMPACT_ATOMS: atom_id res chain seq x y z
N MET A 1 11.43 -6.60 16.96
CA MET A 1 10.78 -6.42 15.66
C MET A 1 11.32 -5.19 14.97
N SER A 2 11.53 -5.28 13.68
CA SER A 2 12.00 -4.15 12.90
C SER A 2 10.88 -3.13 12.70
N LYS A 3 11.25 -1.92 12.27
CA LYS A 3 10.27 -0.91 11.94
C LYS A 3 9.35 -1.38 10.80
N TRP A 4 9.92 -2.16 9.87
CA TRP A 4 9.17 -2.73 8.76
C TRP A 4 8.08 -3.68 9.24
N ASP A 5 8.44 -4.59 10.16
CA ASP A 5 7.47 -5.54 10.71
C ASP A 5 6.35 -4.82 11.46
N LYS A 6 6.69 -3.77 12.20
CA LYS A 6 5.68 -2.98 12.91
C LYS A 6 4.73 -2.31 11.94
N LEU A 7 5.25 -1.80 10.82
CA LEU A 7 4.42 -1.17 9.80
C LEU A 7 3.43 -2.17 9.20
N LEU A 8 3.91 -3.36 8.85
CA LEU A 8 3.04 -4.41 8.30
C LEU A 8 1.96 -4.82 9.30
N MET A 9 2.30 -4.87 10.58
CA MET A 9 1.31 -5.17 11.62
C MET A 9 0.26 -4.07 11.74
N ARG A 10 0.67 -2.82 11.65
CA ARG A 10 -0.27 -1.71 11.69
C ARG A 10 -1.24 -1.77 10.53
N ILE A 11 -0.75 -2.11 9.34
CA ILE A 11 -1.60 -2.28 8.16
C ILE A 11 -2.56 -3.45 8.37
N SER A 12 -2.09 -4.58 8.87
CA SER A 12 -2.94 -5.74 9.13
C SER A 12 -4.03 -5.44 10.14
N ASN A 13 -3.75 -4.57 11.11
CA ASN A 13 -4.71 -4.16 12.12
C ASN A 13 -5.58 -2.98 11.69
N LEU A 14 -5.42 -2.51 10.46
CA LEU A 14 -6.15 -1.37 9.91
C LEU A 14 -6.00 -0.13 10.79
N SER A 15 -4.77 0.14 11.20
CA SER A 15 -4.48 1.28 12.06
C SER A 15 -4.91 2.59 11.41
N LYS A 16 -5.40 3.51 12.23
CA LYS A 16 -5.92 4.79 11.75
C LYS A 16 -4.83 5.83 11.48
N ASP A 17 -3.61 5.54 11.89
CA ASP A 17 -2.51 6.51 11.78
C ASP A 17 -1.52 6.19 10.66
N ILE A 18 -1.92 5.37 9.69
CA ILE A 18 -1.08 5.04 8.55
C ILE A 18 -0.93 6.27 7.65
N ARG A 19 0.32 6.57 7.29
CA ARG A 19 0.63 7.69 6.42
C ARG A 19 0.81 7.26 4.98
N PHE A 20 0.61 8.18 4.05
CA PHE A 20 0.77 7.90 2.62
C PHE A 20 2.15 7.34 2.30
N ASP A 21 3.21 7.95 2.82
CA ASP A 21 4.57 7.48 2.56
C ASP A 21 4.80 6.05 3.04
N GLU A 22 4.14 5.67 4.12
CA GLU A 22 4.24 4.31 4.63
C GLU A 22 3.58 3.30 3.69
N LEU A 23 2.40 3.62 3.17
CA LEU A 23 1.74 2.79 2.18
C LEU A 23 2.57 2.70 0.90
N ARG A 24 3.12 3.81 0.46
CA ARG A 24 3.97 3.84 -0.73
C ARG A 24 5.14 2.87 -0.59
N LYS A 25 5.83 2.91 0.55
CA LYS A 25 6.96 2.01 0.79
C LYS A 25 6.56 0.55 0.70
N VAL A 26 5.42 0.22 1.30
CA VAL A 26 4.92 -1.16 1.26
C VAL A 26 4.57 -1.56 -0.17
N MET A 27 3.85 -0.73 -0.89
CA MET A 27 3.46 -1.01 -2.27
C MET A 27 4.69 -1.20 -3.16
N GLU A 28 5.68 -0.32 -3.03
CA GLU A 28 6.89 -0.41 -3.83
C GLU A 28 7.70 -1.67 -3.51
N SER A 29 7.68 -2.12 -2.27
CA SER A 29 8.37 -3.35 -1.89
C SER A 29 7.75 -4.58 -2.54
N TYR A 30 6.48 -4.51 -2.92
CA TYR A 30 5.80 -5.62 -3.61
C TYR A 30 5.76 -5.45 -5.13
N GLY A 31 6.53 -4.51 -5.66
CA GLY A 31 6.68 -4.36 -7.10
C GLY A 31 5.79 -3.33 -7.75
N TYR A 32 5.00 -2.62 -6.99
CA TYR A 32 4.18 -1.54 -7.54
C TYR A 32 5.01 -0.31 -7.80
N LYS A 33 4.67 0.42 -8.87
CA LYS A 33 5.30 1.69 -9.19
C LYS A 33 4.27 2.79 -9.09
N MET A 34 4.62 3.87 -8.41
CA MET A 34 3.75 5.01 -8.25
C MET A 34 3.85 5.93 -9.45
N SER A 35 2.71 6.30 -10.01
CA SER A 35 2.62 7.28 -11.08
C SER A 35 2.23 8.63 -10.49
N MET A 36 2.95 9.67 -10.91
CA MET A 36 2.64 11.02 -10.47
C MET A 36 1.33 11.49 -11.11
N PRO A 37 0.46 12.16 -10.36
CA PRO A 37 -0.77 12.69 -10.94
C PRO A 37 -0.47 13.86 -11.86
N ARG A 38 -1.35 14.05 -12.83
CA ARG A 38 -1.25 15.22 -13.72
C ARG A 38 -1.85 16.45 -13.03
N SER A 39 -1.20 17.58 -13.21
CA SER A 39 -1.69 18.92 -12.86
C SER A 39 -2.46 19.01 -11.53
N GLY A 40 -1.74 18.86 -10.43
CA GLY A 40 -2.25 19.20 -9.10
C GLY A 40 -3.20 18.24 -8.46
N SER A 41 -3.47 17.09 -9.07
CA SER A 41 -4.28 16.06 -8.43
C SER A 41 -3.52 15.46 -7.25
N SER A 42 -4.24 15.11 -6.19
CA SER A 42 -3.65 14.42 -5.04
C SER A 42 -3.84 12.90 -5.11
N HIS A 43 -4.32 12.39 -6.24
CA HIS A 43 -4.56 10.96 -6.43
C HIS A 43 -3.37 10.32 -7.13
N TYR A 44 -2.68 9.42 -6.43
CA TYR A 44 -1.53 8.70 -6.97
C TYR A 44 -1.93 7.29 -7.34
N THR A 45 -1.53 6.84 -8.52
CA THR A 45 -1.86 5.51 -9.00
C THR A 45 -0.65 4.59 -8.88
N PHE A 46 -0.85 3.45 -8.25
CA PHE A 46 0.16 2.40 -8.12
C PHE A 46 -0.15 1.30 -9.13
N ARG A 47 0.84 0.95 -9.94
CA ARG A 47 0.70 -0.05 -11.00
C ARG A 47 1.73 -1.16 -10.85
N LYS A 48 1.28 -2.37 -11.15
CA LYS A 48 2.13 -3.55 -11.15
C LYS A 48 1.72 -4.43 -12.33
N PRO A 49 2.68 -5.02 -13.07
CA PRO A 49 2.34 -5.92 -14.19
C PRO A 49 1.40 -7.03 -13.73
N SER A 50 0.38 -7.30 -14.54
CA SER A 50 -0.63 -8.34 -14.29
C SER A 50 -1.56 -8.08 -13.11
N CYS A 51 -1.48 -6.90 -12.52
CA CYS A 51 -2.36 -6.52 -11.41
C CYS A 51 -3.15 -5.27 -11.77
N LYS A 52 -4.32 -5.13 -11.16
CA LYS A 52 -5.15 -3.95 -11.36
C LYS A 52 -4.49 -2.73 -10.71
N PRO A 53 -4.55 -1.56 -11.35
CA PRO A 53 -4.00 -0.36 -10.73
C PRO A 53 -4.82 0.04 -9.50
N ILE A 54 -4.12 0.62 -8.53
CA ILE A 54 -4.75 1.08 -7.29
C ILE A 54 -4.47 2.57 -7.14
N THR A 55 -5.52 3.36 -7.02
CA THR A 55 -5.38 4.80 -6.85
C THR A 55 -5.65 5.17 -5.39
N ILE A 56 -4.68 5.83 -4.77
CA ILE A 56 -4.77 6.24 -3.36
C ILE A 56 -4.57 7.75 -3.28
N PRO A 57 -5.53 8.48 -2.72
CA PRO A 57 -5.35 9.93 -2.54
C PRO A 57 -4.31 10.20 -1.46
N LYS A 58 -3.47 11.20 -1.71
CA LYS A 58 -2.49 11.65 -0.71
C LYS A 58 -3.20 12.52 0.31
N HIS A 59 -3.90 11.88 1.20
CA HIS A 59 -4.70 12.52 2.23
C HIS A 59 -4.46 11.80 3.55
N GLU A 60 -3.93 12.50 4.53
CA GLU A 60 -3.61 11.89 5.81
C GLU A 60 -4.59 12.32 6.89
N PRO A 61 -4.98 11.39 7.76
CA PRO A 61 -4.64 9.97 7.73
C PRO A 61 -5.32 9.24 6.56
N ILE A 62 -4.71 8.16 6.12
CA ILE A 62 -5.25 7.37 5.01
C ILE A 62 -6.56 6.72 5.44
N LYS A 63 -7.57 6.79 4.59
CA LYS A 63 -8.87 6.18 4.89
C LYS A 63 -8.75 4.67 4.97
N LYS A 64 -9.55 4.07 5.86
CA LYS A 64 -9.53 2.65 6.12
C LYS A 64 -9.66 1.80 4.86
N VAL A 65 -10.50 2.22 3.91
CA VAL A 65 -10.72 1.45 2.68
C VAL A 65 -9.41 1.25 1.91
N TYR A 66 -8.53 2.24 1.89
CA TYR A 66 -7.26 2.12 1.19
C TYR A 66 -6.28 1.26 1.97
N VAL A 67 -6.29 1.34 3.29
CA VAL A 67 -5.47 0.47 4.13
C VAL A 67 -5.88 -0.98 3.93
N GLU A 68 -7.17 -1.25 3.83
CA GLU A 68 -7.68 -2.59 3.55
C GLU A 68 -7.18 -3.13 2.21
N MET A 69 -7.14 -2.28 1.19
CA MET A 69 -6.63 -2.68 -0.12
C MET A 69 -5.17 -3.10 -0.04
N VAL A 70 -4.36 -2.32 0.68
CA VAL A 70 -2.94 -2.64 0.86
C VAL A 70 -2.77 -3.89 1.71
N LYS A 71 -3.59 -4.06 2.73
CA LYS A 71 -3.57 -5.26 3.57
C LYS A 71 -3.79 -6.52 2.73
N GLU A 72 -4.76 -6.48 1.81
CA GLU A 72 -5.02 -7.61 0.92
C GLU A 72 -3.80 -7.94 0.07
N ILE A 73 -3.09 -6.93 -0.41
CA ILE A 73 -1.87 -7.13 -1.20
C ILE A 73 -0.80 -7.81 -0.34
N VAL A 74 -0.60 -7.34 0.88
CA VAL A 74 0.40 -7.90 1.79
C VAL A 74 0.10 -9.37 2.07
N GLU A 75 -1.13 -9.69 2.37
CA GLU A 75 -1.54 -11.07 2.65
C GLU A 75 -1.41 -11.96 1.44
N SER A 76 -1.80 -11.47 0.27
CA SER A 76 -1.71 -12.22 -0.99
C SER A 76 -0.26 -12.55 -1.33
N GLU A 77 0.64 -11.58 -1.20
CA GLU A 77 2.06 -11.80 -1.50
C GLU A 77 2.70 -12.75 -0.49
N ALA A 78 2.31 -12.67 0.78
CA ALA A 78 2.81 -13.59 1.79
C ALA A 78 2.41 -15.03 1.46
N MET A 79 1.18 -15.24 1.00
CA MET A 79 0.72 -16.57 0.60
C MET A 79 1.47 -17.08 -0.62
N ASN A 80 1.73 -16.22 -1.59
CA ASN A 80 2.48 -16.59 -2.78
C ASN A 80 3.91 -16.99 -2.43
N ASN A 81 4.53 -16.31 -1.47
CA ASN A 81 5.88 -16.62 -1.04
C ASN A 81 5.95 -17.98 -0.32
N GLU A 82 4.91 -18.32 0.44
CA GLU A 82 4.85 -19.60 1.13
C GLU A 82 4.75 -20.77 0.17
N ASN A 83 4.17 -20.54 -1.01
CA ASN A 83 3.99 -21.56 -2.01
C ASN A 83 5.15 -21.65 -3.02
N ALA A 84 6.13 -20.80 -2.89
CA ALA A 84 7.26 -20.76 -3.82
C ALA A 84 8.31 -21.84 -3.54
#